data_bf49babf2708211597c2c6d66ed9b84e
#
_entry.id   bf49babf2708211597c2c6d66ed9b84e
#
_cell.length_a   1.000
_cell.length_b   1.000
_cell.length_c   1.000
_cell.angle_alpha   90.00
_cell.angle_beta   90.00
_cell.angle_gamma   90.00
#
_symmetry.space_group_name_H-M   'P 1'
#
loop_
_entity.id
_entity.type
_entity.pdbx_description
1 polymer ?
#
loop_
_entity_poly.entity_id
_entity_poly.type
_entity_poly.pdbx_seq_one_letter_code
_entity_poly.pdbx_strand_id
1 'polypeptide(L)'
;MALTLEPGTLIVASAYPDPPFEVVTDGLPGGFDLELMGAVCRELELTMRAVRYAGSDFNGIFDGLGDGTYDAVISGTTITSERAKRVLFSKPYLAFNQGVAINQERTQRVATVADLRGLVAGIQHGNTSDFVARRLKDEGIIADIRYYVYDDIGSALDDLEAGRIGLVIKLFPVISWLVKDRPKLAVALQVPTHEELGIAVAKNNEPLCEAIDRALDEVKRNGTFAALTARWFAA
;
A
#
# COMPACT_ATOMS: atom_id res chain seq x y z
N MET A 1 -4.56 -25.90 16.72
CA MET A 1 -5.56 -24.93 16.19
C MET A 1 -5.58 -25.07 14.68
N ALA A 2 -6.71 -24.82 14.03
CA ALA A 2 -6.75 -24.76 12.56
C ALA A 2 -5.87 -23.58 12.10
N LEU A 3 -5.14 -23.77 10.98
CA LEU A 3 -4.25 -22.75 10.43
C LEU A 3 -5.06 -21.56 9.84
N THR A 4 -6.22 -21.86 9.27
CA THR A 4 -7.12 -20.92 8.60
C THR A 4 -8.54 -21.03 9.15
N LEU A 5 -9.35 -19.99 8.96
CA LEU A 5 -10.75 -19.91 9.38
C LEU A 5 -11.62 -20.97 8.68
N GLU A 6 -11.33 -21.21 7.40
CA GLU A 6 -11.99 -22.24 6.59
C GLU A 6 -10.96 -23.32 6.20
N PRO A 7 -11.20 -24.62 6.49
CA PRO A 7 -10.26 -25.68 6.12
C PRO A 7 -9.91 -25.65 4.62
N GLY A 8 -8.61 -25.64 4.30
CA GLY A 8 -8.11 -25.63 2.92
C GLY A 8 -8.23 -24.30 2.18
N THR A 9 -8.74 -23.25 2.82
CA THR A 9 -8.89 -21.92 2.21
C THR A 9 -8.22 -20.84 3.05
N LEU A 10 -7.42 -19.99 2.41
CA LEU A 10 -6.89 -18.78 3.00
C LEU A 10 -7.74 -17.59 2.52
N ILE A 11 -8.42 -16.93 3.46
CA ILE A 11 -9.22 -15.75 3.18
C ILE A 11 -8.32 -14.53 3.31
N VAL A 12 -8.16 -13.78 2.21
CA VAL A 12 -7.20 -12.68 2.10
C VAL A 12 -7.91 -11.37 1.84
N ALA A 13 -7.80 -10.42 2.75
CA ALA A 13 -8.31 -9.08 2.52
C ALA A 13 -7.26 -8.20 1.83
N SER A 14 -7.72 -7.37 0.91
CA SER A 14 -6.94 -6.39 0.20
C SER A 14 -7.80 -5.19 -0.20
N ALA A 15 -7.21 -4.00 -0.20
CA ALA A 15 -7.92 -2.75 -0.43
C ALA A 15 -7.74 -2.27 -1.87
N TYR A 16 -8.41 -2.92 -2.79
CA TYR A 16 -8.29 -2.62 -4.21
C TYR A 16 -9.41 -1.71 -4.75
N PRO A 17 -9.08 -0.82 -5.75
CA PRO A 17 -7.80 -0.76 -6.45
C PRO A 17 -6.76 0.13 -5.76
N ASP A 18 -5.50 -0.33 -5.66
CA ASP A 18 -4.32 0.46 -5.29
C ASP A 18 -3.09 0.01 -6.12
N PRO A 19 -3.08 0.30 -7.44
CA PRO A 19 -2.09 -0.20 -8.39
C PRO A 19 -0.67 0.29 -8.08
N PRO A 20 0.36 -0.49 -8.38
CA PRO A 20 0.39 -1.80 -9.04
C PRO A 20 0.20 -3.00 -8.10
N PHE A 21 0.01 -2.77 -6.78
CA PHE A 21 -0.19 -3.83 -5.80
C PHE A 21 -1.53 -4.53 -6.03
N GLU A 22 -2.60 -3.76 -6.22
CA GLU A 22 -3.92 -4.24 -6.54
C GLU A 22 -4.51 -3.49 -7.74
N VAL A 23 -4.84 -4.24 -8.77
CA VAL A 23 -5.52 -3.72 -9.96
C VAL A 23 -6.87 -4.41 -10.13
N VAL A 24 -7.80 -3.74 -10.82
CA VAL A 24 -9.05 -4.36 -11.26
C VAL A 24 -9.09 -4.27 -12.78
N THR A 25 -9.09 -5.43 -13.44
CA THR A 25 -9.17 -5.53 -14.90
C THR A 25 -10.41 -6.35 -15.25
N ASP A 26 -11.32 -5.79 -16.02
CA ASP A 26 -12.59 -6.43 -16.40
C ASP A 26 -13.42 -6.94 -15.20
N GLY A 27 -13.37 -6.18 -14.10
CA GLY A 27 -14.06 -6.51 -12.85
C GLY A 27 -13.36 -7.58 -11.99
N LEU A 28 -12.22 -8.11 -12.43
CA LEU A 28 -11.45 -9.12 -11.71
C LEU A 28 -10.28 -8.46 -10.97
N PRO A 29 -10.10 -8.77 -9.66
CA PRO A 29 -8.95 -8.29 -8.92
C PRO A 29 -7.67 -9.04 -9.32
N GLY A 30 -6.57 -8.32 -9.40
CA GLY A 30 -5.22 -8.79 -9.70
C GLY A 30 -4.18 -7.85 -9.12
N GLY A 31 -2.97 -7.87 -9.65
CA GLY A 31 -1.87 -7.02 -9.18
C GLY A 31 -0.81 -7.81 -8.42
N PHE A 32 0.29 -7.13 -8.10
CA PHE A 32 1.44 -7.78 -7.49
C PHE A 32 1.09 -8.54 -6.21
N ASP A 33 0.35 -7.90 -5.29
CA ASP A 33 0.07 -8.47 -3.97
C ASP A 33 -0.84 -9.69 -4.06
N LEU A 34 -1.89 -9.62 -4.86
CA LEU A 34 -2.80 -10.76 -5.03
C LEU A 34 -2.14 -11.92 -5.79
N GLU A 35 -1.26 -11.64 -6.76
CA GLU A 35 -0.50 -12.67 -7.46
C GLU A 35 0.56 -13.31 -6.54
N LEU A 36 1.25 -12.50 -5.71
CA LEU A 36 2.18 -12.99 -4.70
C LEU A 36 1.46 -13.88 -3.69
N MET A 37 0.31 -13.43 -3.20
CA MET A 37 -0.46 -14.21 -2.23
C MET A 37 -1.00 -15.51 -2.83
N GLY A 38 -1.38 -15.49 -4.12
CA GLY A 38 -1.73 -16.71 -4.86
C GLY A 38 -0.54 -17.68 -4.97
N ALA A 39 0.70 -17.19 -5.12
CA ALA A 39 1.89 -18.02 -5.09
C ALA A 39 2.14 -18.60 -3.69
N VAL A 40 2.01 -17.79 -2.65
CA VAL A 40 2.10 -18.25 -1.24
C VAL A 40 1.08 -19.34 -0.95
N CYS A 41 -0.18 -19.15 -1.38
CA CYS A 41 -1.24 -20.17 -1.19
C CYS A 41 -0.91 -21.50 -1.88
N ARG A 42 -0.29 -21.47 -3.08
CA ARG A 42 0.14 -22.71 -3.75
C ARG A 42 1.20 -23.47 -2.96
N GLU A 43 2.19 -22.76 -2.37
CA GLU A 43 3.21 -23.38 -1.50
C GLU A 43 2.62 -23.95 -0.20
N LEU A 44 1.51 -23.38 0.26
CA LEU A 44 0.79 -23.84 1.47
C LEU A 44 -0.28 -24.92 1.15
N GLU A 45 -0.47 -25.28 -0.12
CA GLU A 45 -1.54 -26.18 -0.58
C GLU A 45 -2.95 -25.68 -0.19
N LEU A 46 -3.13 -24.32 -0.18
CA LEU A 46 -4.39 -23.66 0.14
C LEU A 46 -5.01 -23.01 -1.11
N THR A 47 -6.33 -22.94 -1.13
CA THR A 47 -7.07 -22.11 -2.07
C THR A 47 -7.12 -20.67 -1.55
N MET A 48 -6.83 -19.68 -2.38
CA MET A 48 -6.99 -18.28 -2.01
C MET A 48 -8.42 -17.81 -2.28
N ARG A 49 -9.01 -17.13 -1.30
CA ARG A 49 -10.24 -16.36 -1.48
C ARG A 49 -9.99 -14.89 -1.15
N ALA A 50 -9.94 -14.04 -2.18
CA ALA A 50 -9.74 -12.62 -2.03
C ALA A 50 -11.03 -11.92 -1.58
N VAL A 51 -10.92 -11.00 -0.61
CA VAL A 51 -12.01 -10.16 -0.10
C VAL A 51 -11.60 -8.70 -0.23
N ARG A 52 -12.46 -7.88 -0.84
CA ARG A 52 -12.22 -6.45 -0.95
C ARG A 52 -12.48 -5.75 0.39
N TYR A 53 -11.51 -5.00 0.86
CA TYR A 53 -11.72 -3.99 1.90
C TYR A 53 -12.13 -2.66 1.23
N ALA A 54 -13.21 -2.06 1.72
CA ALA A 54 -13.74 -0.77 1.25
C ALA A 54 -14.09 0.08 2.48
N GLY A 55 -13.08 0.66 3.10
CA GLY A 55 -13.22 1.51 4.28
C GLY A 55 -12.78 2.95 4.01
N SER A 56 -13.21 3.87 4.86
CA SER A 56 -12.80 5.28 4.81
C SER A 56 -11.39 5.53 5.34
N ASP A 57 -10.84 4.59 6.12
CA ASP A 57 -9.50 4.60 6.72
C ASP A 57 -8.82 3.25 6.49
N PHE A 58 -7.60 3.27 5.97
CA PHE A 58 -6.86 2.02 5.67
C PHE A 58 -6.64 1.13 6.89
N ASN A 59 -6.42 1.71 8.07
CA ASN A 59 -6.13 0.90 9.26
C ASN A 59 -7.33 0.06 9.75
N GLY A 60 -8.54 0.35 9.27
CA GLY A 60 -9.71 -0.50 9.52
C GLY A 60 -9.59 -1.90 8.91
N ILE A 61 -8.71 -2.10 7.90
CA ILE A 61 -8.46 -3.42 7.31
C ILE A 61 -7.92 -4.43 8.33
N PHE A 62 -7.29 -3.99 9.40
CA PHE A 62 -6.75 -4.88 10.43
C PHE A 62 -7.82 -5.39 11.41
N ASP A 63 -8.99 -4.76 11.48
CA ASP A 63 -10.05 -5.15 12.41
C ASP A 63 -10.56 -6.56 12.07
N GLY A 64 -10.73 -6.87 10.78
CA GLY A 64 -11.21 -8.17 10.34
C GLY A 64 -10.26 -9.35 10.62
N LEU A 65 -8.97 -9.11 10.92
CA LEU A 65 -8.07 -10.13 11.43
C LEU A 65 -8.38 -10.48 12.88
N GLY A 66 -8.79 -9.47 13.68
CA GLY A 66 -9.12 -9.64 15.09
C GLY A 66 -10.49 -10.27 15.31
N ASP A 67 -11.45 -9.99 14.46
CA ASP A 67 -12.82 -10.50 14.56
C ASP A 67 -13.09 -11.78 13.75
N GLY A 68 -12.07 -12.28 13.01
CA GLY A 68 -12.15 -13.52 12.27
C GLY A 68 -12.92 -13.43 10.97
N THR A 69 -12.93 -12.27 10.31
CA THR A 69 -13.54 -12.09 8.98
C THR A 69 -12.65 -12.66 7.88
N TYR A 70 -11.32 -12.55 8.03
CA TYR A 70 -10.31 -13.08 7.12
C TYR A 70 -9.05 -13.49 7.86
N ASP A 71 -8.23 -14.33 7.22
CA ASP A 71 -7.01 -14.91 7.78
C ASP A 71 -5.80 -13.98 7.66
N ALA A 72 -5.71 -13.27 6.52
CA ALA A 72 -4.54 -12.48 6.17
C ALA A 72 -4.92 -11.17 5.46
N VAL A 73 -4.04 -10.18 5.55
CA VAL A 73 -4.11 -8.91 4.80
C VAL A 73 -2.82 -8.74 4.00
N ILE A 74 -2.96 -8.47 2.72
CA ILE A 74 -1.90 -8.01 1.83
C ILE A 74 -2.44 -6.86 0.98
N SER A 75 -1.81 -5.68 1.05
CA SER A 75 -2.30 -4.46 0.35
C SER A 75 -1.27 -3.34 0.42
N GLY A 76 -0.09 -3.55 -0.15
CA GLY A 76 1.00 -2.59 0.00
C GLY A 76 1.25 -2.19 1.46
N THR A 77 1.05 -3.12 2.38
CA THR A 77 0.88 -2.84 3.79
C THR A 77 2.21 -2.59 4.48
N THR A 78 2.51 -1.34 4.79
CA THR A 78 3.72 -0.96 5.52
C THR A 78 3.71 -1.52 6.95
N ILE A 79 4.80 -2.19 7.32
CA ILE A 79 5.06 -2.62 8.69
C ILE A 79 5.38 -1.39 9.54
N THR A 80 4.55 -1.11 10.54
CA THR A 80 4.80 -0.03 11.51
C THR A 80 4.67 -0.54 12.94
N SER A 81 5.33 0.13 13.88
CA SER A 81 5.23 -0.23 15.31
C SER A 81 3.79 -0.16 15.83
N GLU A 82 2.99 0.80 15.34
CA GLU A 82 1.58 0.92 15.73
C GLU A 82 0.74 -0.24 15.20
N ARG A 83 0.90 -0.60 13.92
CA ARG A 83 0.21 -1.76 13.31
C ARG A 83 0.64 -3.07 13.98
N ALA A 84 1.94 -3.23 14.27
CA ALA A 84 2.49 -4.41 14.94
C ALA A 84 1.99 -4.62 16.38
N LYS A 85 1.40 -3.61 17.02
CA LYS A 85 0.68 -3.80 18.30
C LYS A 85 -0.62 -4.58 18.12
N ARG A 86 -1.24 -4.49 16.95
CA ARG A 86 -2.58 -5.06 16.66
C ARG A 86 -2.51 -6.41 15.93
N VAL A 87 -1.50 -6.60 15.09
CA VAL A 87 -1.36 -7.76 14.21
C VAL A 87 0.05 -8.32 14.25
N LEU A 88 0.25 -9.54 13.71
CA LEU A 88 1.58 -10.04 13.35
C LEU A 88 1.84 -9.73 11.88
N PHE A 89 3.09 -9.46 11.56
CA PHE A 89 3.55 -9.31 10.17
C PHE A 89 4.51 -10.43 9.79
N SER A 90 4.42 -10.86 8.55
CA SER A 90 5.47 -11.68 7.92
C SER A 90 6.80 -10.94 7.85
N LYS A 91 7.86 -11.64 7.47
CA LYS A 91 9.07 -11.00 6.96
C LYS A 91 8.72 -10.02 5.83
N PRO A 92 9.46 -8.92 5.69
CA PRO A 92 9.22 -7.99 4.60
C PRO A 92 9.37 -8.68 3.23
N TYR A 93 8.44 -8.37 2.31
CA TYR A 93 8.56 -8.87 0.94
C TYR A 93 9.09 -7.81 -0.03
N LEU A 94 8.82 -6.52 0.19
CA LEU A 94 9.34 -5.37 -0.56
C LEU A 94 9.62 -4.20 0.38
N ALA A 95 10.39 -3.22 -0.12
CA ALA A 95 10.58 -1.94 0.56
C ALA A 95 10.55 -0.81 -0.47
N PHE A 96 9.87 0.30 -0.12
CA PHE A 96 9.75 1.48 -0.97
C PHE A 96 9.85 2.78 -0.15
N ASN A 97 10.02 3.88 -0.87
CA ASN A 97 9.94 5.23 -0.33
C ASN A 97 8.53 5.81 -0.56
N GLN A 98 8.23 6.92 0.10
CA GLN A 98 7.09 7.76 -0.27
C GLN A 98 7.44 8.61 -1.49
N GLY A 99 6.48 8.74 -2.43
CA GLY A 99 6.57 9.61 -3.59
C GLY A 99 5.72 10.86 -3.41
N VAL A 100 6.16 11.96 -3.98
CA VAL A 100 5.45 13.24 -3.98
C VAL A 100 5.06 13.59 -5.40
N ALA A 101 3.75 13.60 -5.69
CA ALA A 101 3.21 14.09 -6.94
C ALA A 101 2.82 15.56 -6.85
N ILE A 102 3.05 16.28 -7.94
CA ILE A 102 2.70 17.68 -8.12
C ILE A 102 2.00 17.92 -9.46
N ASN A 103 1.34 19.05 -9.60
CA ASN A 103 0.92 19.54 -10.91
C ASN A 103 2.07 20.35 -11.53
N GLN A 104 2.72 19.80 -12.56
CA GLN A 104 3.91 20.38 -13.19
C GLN A 104 3.64 21.68 -14.00
N GLU A 105 2.37 21.96 -14.30
CA GLU A 105 1.99 23.23 -14.95
C GLU A 105 1.83 24.37 -13.92
N ARG A 106 1.53 24.04 -12.66
CA ARG A 106 1.22 25.02 -11.60
C ARG A 106 2.35 25.17 -10.59
N THR A 107 3.03 24.06 -10.27
CA THR A 107 4.12 24.07 -9.30
C THR A 107 5.44 24.06 -10.06
N GLN A 108 6.17 25.17 -9.97
CA GLN A 108 7.49 25.27 -10.60
C GLN A 108 8.44 24.29 -9.91
N ARG A 109 9.43 23.85 -10.66
CA ARG A 109 10.52 22.92 -10.36
C ARG A 109 10.69 22.56 -8.87
N VAL A 110 10.19 21.38 -8.50
CA VAL A 110 10.44 20.75 -7.21
C VAL A 110 11.58 19.75 -7.39
N ALA A 111 12.69 19.97 -6.71
CA ALA A 111 13.86 19.10 -6.72
C ALA A 111 14.20 18.57 -5.32
N THR A 112 13.77 19.27 -4.29
CA THR A 112 14.02 18.94 -2.89
C THR A 112 12.76 19.10 -2.05
N VAL A 113 12.75 18.51 -0.86
CA VAL A 113 11.64 18.66 0.09
C VAL A 113 11.41 20.13 0.48
N ALA A 114 12.46 20.96 0.51
CA ALA A 114 12.34 22.39 0.81
C ALA A 114 11.52 23.17 -0.23
N ASP A 115 11.48 22.68 -1.48
CA ASP A 115 10.72 23.31 -2.56
C ASP A 115 9.19 23.10 -2.41
N LEU A 116 8.76 22.25 -1.49
CA LEU A 116 7.35 22.02 -1.14
C LEU A 116 6.79 23.13 -0.23
N ARG A 117 7.60 24.16 0.08
CA ARG A 117 7.26 25.23 1.03
C ARG A 117 5.96 25.93 0.66
N GLY A 118 5.06 25.96 1.67
CA GLY A 118 3.78 26.66 1.57
C GLY A 118 2.70 25.92 0.79
N LEU A 119 2.98 24.72 0.27
CA LEU A 119 1.98 23.89 -0.42
C LEU A 119 1.09 23.17 0.61
N VAL A 120 -0.15 22.85 0.18
CA VAL A 120 -1.07 21.98 0.92
C VAL A 120 -0.94 20.57 0.40
N ALA A 121 -0.75 19.60 1.29
CA ALA A 121 -0.62 18.18 0.96
C ALA A 121 -1.99 17.47 0.99
N GLY A 122 -2.29 16.67 -0.04
CA GLY A 122 -3.40 15.71 -0.06
C GLY A 122 -2.95 14.35 0.47
N ILE A 123 -3.65 13.82 1.47
CA ILE A 123 -3.32 12.56 2.17
C ILE A 123 -4.58 11.73 2.34
N GLN A 124 -4.47 10.42 2.13
CA GLN A 124 -5.54 9.49 2.47
C GLN A 124 -5.48 9.07 3.94
N HIS A 125 -6.66 8.94 4.56
CA HIS A 125 -6.77 8.45 5.93
C HIS A 125 -6.15 7.05 6.09
N GLY A 126 -5.37 6.88 7.16
CA GLY A 126 -4.75 5.62 7.54
C GLY A 126 -3.47 5.25 6.78
N ASN A 127 -3.08 6.02 5.76
CA ASN A 127 -1.84 5.81 5.04
C ASN A 127 -0.62 6.31 5.82
N THR A 128 0.53 5.66 5.62
CA THR A 128 1.81 6.05 6.23
C THR A 128 2.35 7.37 5.70
N SER A 129 1.89 7.81 4.52
CA SER A 129 2.14 9.17 4.00
C SER A 129 1.72 10.29 4.97
N ASP A 130 0.76 10.03 5.89
CA ASP A 130 0.38 10.95 6.94
C ASP A 130 1.55 11.30 7.89
N PHE A 131 2.39 10.31 8.24
CA PHE A 131 3.58 10.58 9.06
C PHE A 131 4.56 11.53 8.38
N VAL A 132 4.74 11.37 7.06
CA VAL A 132 5.59 12.28 6.27
C VAL A 132 4.98 13.67 6.23
N ALA A 133 3.68 13.78 5.91
CA ALA A 133 3.00 15.05 5.80
C ALA A 133 2.99 15.83 7.13
N ARG A 134 2.69 15.16 8.25
CA ARG A 134 2.74 15.77 9.58
C ARG A 134 4.13 16.30 9.92
N ARG A 135 5.17 15.49 9.71
CA ARG A 135 6.55 15.92 9.91
C ARG A 135 6.87 17.18 9.09
N LEU A 136 6.54 17.19 7.80
CA LEU A 136 6.79 18.34 6.93
C LEU A 136 6.00 19.58 7.37
N LYS A 137 4.80 19.41 7.91
CA LYS A 137 4.00 20.50 8.48
C LYS A 137 4.62 21.02 9.77
N ASP A 138 5.03 20.15 10.68
CA ASP A 138 5.66 20.51 11.96
C ASP A 138 7.02 21.23 11.75
N GLU A 139 7.75 20.85 10.69
CA GLU A 139 8.98 21.51 10.24
C GLU A 139 8.70 22.84 9.50
N GLY A 140 7.44 23.23 9.30
CA GLY A 140 7.04 24.46 8.60
C GLY A 140 7.36 24.46 7.10
N ILE A 141 7.50 23.27 6.50
CA ILE A 141 7.75 23.12 5.06
C ILE A 141 6.43 23.19 4.30
N ILE A 142 5.46 22.34 4.59
CA ILE A 142 4.14 22.46 3.97
C ILE A 142 3.20 23.34 4.83
N ALA A 143 2.23 23.97 4.18
CA ALA A 143 1.30 24.87 4.86
C ALA A 143 0.23 24.14 5.65
N ASP A 144 -0.34 23.07 5.06
CA ASP A 144 -1.43 22.33 5.67
C ASP A 144 -1.60 20.94 5.03
N ILE A 145 -2.48 20.11 5.62
CA ILE A 145 -2.83 18.78 5.14
C ILE A 145 -4.34 18.74 4.90
N ARG A 146 -4.74 18.31 3.70
CA ARG A 146 -6.13 17.97 3.38
C ARG A 146 -6.26 16.45 3.35
N TYR A 147 -7.17 15.92 4.16
CA TYR A 147 -7.43 14.50 4.21
C TYR A 147 -8.54 14.08 3.24
N TYR A 148 -8.35 12.92 2.64
CA TYR A 148 -9.30 12.24 1.76
C TYR A 148 -9.62 10.87 2.33
N VAL A 149 -10.85 10.38 2.07
CA VAL A 149 -11.21 9.01 2.44
C VAL A 149 -10.35 8.02 1.68
N TYR A 150 -10.03 6.89 2.31
CA TYR A 150 -9.08 5.94 1.72
C TYR A 150 -9.55 5.40 0.36
N ASP A 151 -10.84 5.13 0.20
CA ASP A 151 -11.40 4.54 -1.04
C ASP A 151 -11.53 5.56 -2.21
N ASP A 152 -11.06 6.81 -2.04
CA ASP A 152 -11.19 7.88 -3.05
C ASP A 152 -9.89 8.69 -3.23
N ILE A 153 -8.85 8.03 -3.75
CA ILE A 153 -7.62 8.73 -4.17
C ILE A 153 -7.86 9.62 -5.40
N GLY A 154 -8.89 9.30 -6.20
CA GLY A 154 -9.24 10.06 -7.40
C GLY A 154 -9.52 11.52 -7.09
N SER A 155 -10.31 11.81 -6.05
CA SER A 155 -10.61 13.17 -5.60
C SER A 155 -9.35 13.94 -5.20
N ALA A 156 -8.35 13.31 -4.59
CA ALA A 156 -7.09 13.96 -4.26
C ALA A 156 -6.30 14.35 -5.52
N LEU A 157 -6.27 13.47 -6.52
CA LEU A 157 -5.59 13.75 -7.80
C LEU A 157 -6.32 14.82 -8.62
N ASP A 158 -7.66 14.83 -8.60
CA ASP A 158 -8.47 15.86 -9.25
C ASP A 158 -8.29 17.23 -8.58
N ASP A 159 -8.17 17.25 -7.26
CA ASP A 159 -7.84 18.47 -6.51
C ASP A 159 -6.43 18.97 -6.82
N LEU A 160 -5.47 18.05 -7.00
CA LEU A 160 -4.11 18.39 -7.41
C LEU A 160 -4.08 18.97 -8.83
N GLU A 161 -4.78 18.37 -9.79
CA GLU A 161 -4.87 18.91 -11.15
C GLU A 161 -5.55 20.28 -11.19
N ALA A 162 -6.59 20.47 -10.42
CA ALA A 162 -7.31 21.75 -10.31
C ALA A 162 -6.53 22.83 -9.54
N GLY A 163 -5.45 22.44 -8.81
CA GLY A 163 -4.66 23.35 -7.98
C GLY A 163 -5.36 23.72 -6.67
N ARG A 164 -6.29 22.92 -6.19
CA ARG A 164 -6.92 23.07 -4.88
C ARG A 164 -6.02 22.56 -3.73
N ILE A 165 -5.07 21.68 -4.06
CA ILE A 165 -3.93 21.29 -3.23
C ILE A 165 -2.65 21.38 -4.06
N GLY A 166 -1.47 21.40 -3.42
CA GLY A 166 -0.19 21.60 -4.08
C GLY A 166 0.59 20.32 -4.34
N LEU A 167 0.32 19.27 -3.55
CA LEU A 167 0.98 17.97 -3.69
C LEU A 167 0.12 16.82 -3.14
N VAL A 168 0.42 15.60 -3.57
CA VAL A 168 -0.11 14.35 -2.98
C VAL A 168 1.08 13.48 -2.60
N ILE A 169 1.07 12.91 -1.39
CA ILE A 169 2.09 11.95 -0.93
C ILE A 169 1.45 10.58 -0.84
N LYS A 170 2.10 9.60 -1.46
CA LYS A 170 1.68 8.19 -1.40
C LYS A 170 2.89 7.31 -1.67
N LEU A 171 2.81 6.03 -1.33
CA LEU A 171 3.88 5.06 -1.61
C LEU A 171 4.32 5.17 -3.08
N PHE A 172 5.64 5.23 -3.32
CA PHE A 172 6.20 5.63 -4.63
C PHE A 172 5.65 4.83 -5.82
N PRO A 173 5.56 3.48 -5.78
CA PRO A 173 5.02 2.75 -6.93
C PRO A 173 3.57 3.09 -7.22
N VAL A 174 2.77 3.33 -6.17
CA VAL A 174 1.35 3.66 -6.33
C VAL A 174 1.17 5.03 -6.95
N ILE A 175 1.82 6.05 -6.40
CA ILE A 175 1.67 7.41 -6.96
C ILE A 175 2.22 7.50 -8.39
N SER A 176 3.31 6.77 -8.70
CA SER A 176 3.87 6.69 -10.04
C SER A 176 2.88 6.09 -11.03
N TRP A 177 2.19 5.02 -10.62
CA TRP A 177 1.16 4.40 -11.45
C TRP A 177 -0.04 5.31 -11.64
N LEU A 178 -0.52 5.95 -10.60
CA LEU A 178 -1.73 6.79 -10.63
C LEU A 178 -1.58 8.05 -11.49
N VAL A 179 -0.36 8.60 -11.61
CA VAL A 179 -0.11 9.81 -12.41
C VAL A 179 0.30 9.54 -13.85
N LYS A 180 0.62 8.29 -14.23
CA LYS A 180 1.15 7.96 -15.57
C LYS A 180 0.24 8.40 -16.73
N ASP A 181 -1.08 8.33 -16.52
CA ASP A 181 -2.08 8.68 -17.52
C ASP A 181 -2.68 10.08 -17.27
N ARG A 182 -2.06 10.88 -16.40
CA ARG A 182 -2.47 12.26 -16.05
C ARG A 182 -1.35 13.24 -16.46
N PRO A 183 -1.37 13.76 -17.70
CA PRO A 183 -0.24 14.50 -18.26
C PRO A 183 0.14 15.79 -17.52
N LYS A 184 -0.76 16.33 -16.69
CA LYS A 184 -0.46 17.50 -15.84
C LYS A 184 0.24 17.13 -14.56
N LEU A 185 0.19 15.88 -14.15
CA LEU A 185 0.78 15.41 -12.91
C LEU A 185 2.11 14.70 -13.16
N ALA A 186 3.02 14.84 -12.23
CA ALA A 186 4.29 14.11 -12.24
C ALA A 186 4.75 13.82 -10.81
N VAL A 187 5.46 12.71 -10.63
CA VAL A 187 6.20 12.47 -9.38
C VAL A 187 7.47 13.33 -9.42
N ALA A 188 7.53 14.32 -8.55
CA ALA A 188 8.63 15.29 -8.51
C ALA A 188 9.83 14.77 -7.73
N LEU A 189 9.59 14.08 -6.62
CA LEU A 189 10.66 13.54 -5.77
C LEU A 189 10.18 12.33 -4.96
N GLN A 190 11.14 11.60 -4.41
CA GLN A 190 10.90 10.61 -3.37
C GLN A 190 11.40 11.13 -2.02
N VAL A 191 10.62 10.86 -0.98
CA VAL A 191 11.04 11.07 0.42
C VAL A 191 11.56 9.74 0.94
N PRO A 192 12.84 9.64 1.34
CA PRO A 192 13.41 8.38 1.84
C PRO A 192 12.74 7.99 3.16
N THR A 193 11.87 6.99 3.12
CA THR A 193 11.18 6.42 4.29
C THR A 193 11.56 4.97 4.53
N HIS A 194 12.05 4.28 3.49
CA HIS A 194 12.44 2.87 3.54
C HIS A 194 11.36 1.99 4.16
N GLU A 195 10.11 2.18 3.71
CA GLU A 195 8.96 1.45 4.23
C GLU A 195 8.99 -0.01 3.78
N GLU A 196 9.11 -0.91 4.74
CA GLU A 196 9.03 -2.34 4.53
C GLU A 196 7.56 -2.78 4.47
N LEU A 197 7.20 -3.58 3.45
CA LEU A 197 5.86 -4.11 3.25
C LEU A 197 5.79 -5.57 3.72
N GLY A 198 4.74 -5.91 4.47
CA GLY A 198 4.53 -7.25 5.01
C GLY A 198 3.09 -7.73 4.90
N ILE A 199 2.90 -9.04 4.97
CA ILE A 199 1.59 -9.68 5.07
C ILE A 199 1.20 -9.69 6.53
N ALA A 200 0.00 -9.19 6.85
CA ALA A 200 -0.49 -9.18 8.22
C ALA A 200 -1.43 -10.36 8.48
N VAL A 201 -1.34 -10.92 9.68
CA VAL A 201 -2.25 -11.96 10.20
C VAL A 201 -2.71 -11.60 11.61
N ALA A 202 -3.72 -12.31 12.12
CA ALA A 202 -4.22 -12.09 13.47
C ALA A 202 -3.09 -12.23 14.52
N LYS A 203 -3.12 -11.40 15.56
CA LYS A 203 -2.09 -11.31 16.60
C LYS A 203 -1.82 -12.63 17.33
N ASN A 204 -2.78 -13.52 17.36
CA ASN A 204 -2.73 -14.83 18.01
C ASN A 204 -2.52 -15.99 17.04
N ASN A 205 -2.23 -15.73 15.74
CA ASN A 205 -2.02 -16.79 14.74
C ASN A 205 -0.56 -16.84 14.26
N GLU A 206 0.37 -17.02 15.21
CA GLU A 206 1.79 -17.21 14.93
C GLU A 206 2.04 -18.38 13.96
N PRO A 207 1.34 -19.53 14.04
CA PRO A 207 1.57 -20.63 13.10
C PRO A 207 1.30 -20.25 11.63
N LEU A 208 0.28 -19.43 11.36
CA LEU A 208 0.01 -18.95 9.99
C LEU A 208 1.09 -17.95 9.54
N CYS A 209 1.52 -17.04 10.43
CA CYS A 209 2.59 -16.10 10.13
C CYS A 209 3.88 -16.83 9.72
N GLU A 210 4.30 -17.83 10.50
CA GLU A 210 5.48 -18.66 10.19
C GLU A 210 5.31 -19.49 8.91
N ALA A 211 4.09 -19.98 8.64
CA ALA A 211 3.81 -20.71 7.41
C ALA A 211 3.94 -19.81 6.18
N ILE A 212 3.39 -18.59 6.26
CA ILE A 212 3.52 -17.55 5.23
C ILE A 212 5.00 -17.20 5.00
N ASP A 213 5.78 -17.03 6.06
CA ASP A 213 7.21 -16.71 5.96
C ASP A 213 7.98 -17.81 5.22
N ARG A 214 7.72 -19.09 5.53
CA ARG A 214 8.34 -20.23 4.82
C ARG A 214 7.92 -20.27 3.34
N ALA A 215 6.65 -20.01 3.07
CA ALA A 215 6.14 -19.96 1.69
C ALA A 215 6.73 -18.77 0.90
N LEU A 216 6.88 -17.60 1.52
CA LEU A 216 7.56 -16.45 0.90
C LEU A 216 9.02 -16.76 0.57
N ASP A 217 9.75 -17.43 1.47
CA ASP A 217 11.13 -17.85 1.21
C ASP A 217 11.20 -18.81 0.01
N GLU A 218 10.22 -19.71 -0.12
CA GLU A 218 10.10 -20.64 -1.25
C GLU A 218 9.78 -19.92 -2.57
N VAL A 219 8.79 -19.02 -2.56
CA VAL A 219 8.40 -18.20 -3.72
C VAL A 219 9.57 -17.32 -4.19
N LYS A 220 10.40 -16.83 -3.27
CA LYS A 220 11.64 -16.11 -3.61
C LYS A 220 12.68 -17.06 -4.22
N ARG A 221 12.87 -18.24 -3.66
CA ARG A 221 13.88 -19.22 -4.08
C ARG A 221 13.59 -19.85 -5.44
N ASN A 222 12.32 -20.10 -5.75
CA ASN A 222 11.91 -20.72 -7.03
C ASN A 222 11.81 -19.71 -8.20
N GLY A 223 12.11 -18.44 -7.96
CA GLY A 223 12.13 -17.38 -8.97
C GLY A 223 10.78 -16.73 -9.26
N THR A 224 9.68 -17.22 -8.70
CA THR A 224 8.34 -16.65 -8.90
C THR A 224 8.28 -15.19 -8.44
N PHE A 225 8.86 -14.87 -7.27
CA PHE A 225 8.92 -13.51 -6.76
C PHE A 225 9.65 -12.56 -7.72
N ALA A 226 10.78 -12.98 -8.27
CA ALA A 226 11.53 -12.18 -9.22
C ALA A 226 10.73 -11.91 -10.51
N ALA A 227 10.02 -12.91 -11.01
CA ALA A 227 9.15 -12.76 -12.19
C ALA A 227 7.99 -11.77 -11.93
N LEU A 228 7.35 -11.85 -10.76
CA LEU A 228 6.29 -10.92 -10.36
C LEU A 228 6.81 -9.49 -10.21
N THR A 229 7.96 -9.33 -9.56
CA THR A 229 8.59 -8.01 -9.39
C THR A 229 8.95 -7.39 -10.73
N ALA A 230 9.54 -8.16 -11.64
CA ALA A 230 9.85 -7.69 -12.99
C ALA A 230 8.59 -7.30 -13.78
N ARG A 231 7.49 -8.03 -13.61
CA ARG A 231 6.23 -7.73 -14.31
C ARG A 231 5.57 -6.44 -13.83
N TRP A 232 5.58 -6.18 -12.52
CA TRP A 232 4.78 -5.12 -11.92
C TRP A 232 5.55 -3.83 -11.61
N PHE A 233 6.88 -3.93 -11.42
CA PHE A 233 7.72 -2.80 -11.00
C PHE A 233 8.88 -2.50 -11.95
N ALA A 234 9.03 -3.24 -13.09
CA ALA A 234 9.97 -2.81 -14.12
C ALA A 234 9.50 -1.48 -14.72
N ALA A 235 10.43 -0.49 -14.75
CA ALA A 235 10.22 0.83 -15.32
C ALA A 235 10.06 0.78 -16.83
#